data_22ee9d844d1ebe3c0f3d92df94f5a4ad
#
_entry.id   22ee9d844d1ebe3c0f3d92df94f5a4ad
#
_cell.length_a   1.000
_cell.length_b   1.000
_cell.length_c   1.000
_cell.angle_alpha   90.00
_cell.angle_beta   90.00
_cell.angle_gamma   90.00
#
_symmetry.space_group_name_H-M   'P 1'
#
loop_
_entity.id
_entity.type
_entity.pdbx_description
1 polymer ?
#
loop_
_entity_poly.entity_id
_entity_poly.type
_entity_poly.pdbx_seq_one_letter_code
_entity_poly.pdbx_strand_id
1 'polypeptide(L)'
;CAEGNHAVSDESVVQPLRPVLRVATENDHKTAAYNRKREQEAFSICEKKIAAHKLEMKLVSVECNFEGNKIIFYFTADGRVDFRELVKDLASVFRARIELRQIGVRDEAKMLGGLGICGRPLCCNQFMEDFVPVSIKMAKTQNLSLNPTKISGTCGRLMCCLKYEQNAYEDAAKRMPKSDSFVDTPDGIGNVSGVDMLR
;
A
#
# COMPACT_ATOMS: atom_id res chain seq x y z
N CYS A 1 18.08 -12.04 -2.94
CA CYS A 1 18.84 -10.96 -3.58
C CYS A 1 18.08 -9.66 -3.46
N ALA A 2 18.79 -8.54 -3.20
CA ALA A 2 18.22 -7.19 -3.25
C ALA A 2 18.73 -6.50 -4.52
N GLU A 3 17.86 -5.76 -5.19
CA GLU A 3 18.19 -4.97 -6.38
C GLU A 3 18.03 -3.48 -6.04
N GLY A 4 19.00 -2.67 -6.50
CA GLY A 4 19.00 -1.22 -6.33
C GLY A 4 19.66 -0.73 -5.05
N ASN A 5 19.80 0.58 -4.97
CA ASN A 5 20.25 1.31 -3.80
C ASN A 5 19.32 2.52 -3.60
N HIS A 6 19.08 2.86 -2.35
CA HIS A 6 18.26 4.01 -1.99
C HIS A 6 18.92 4.74 -0.83
N ALA A 7 19.14 6.04 -0.99
CA ALA A 7 19.65 6.87 0.08
C ALA A 7 18.52 7.17 1.07
N VAL A 8 18.74 6.89 2.32
CA VAL A 8 17.79 7.20 3.41
C VAL A 8 18.50 8.08 4.44
N SER A 9 17.72 8.89 5.17
CA SER A 9 18.25 9.67 6.28
C SER A 9 18.65 8.73 7.43
N ASP A 10 19.65 9.13 8.22
CA ASP A 10 20.14 8.34 9.37
C ASP A 10 19.02 7.99 10.36
N GLU A 11 18.02 8.86 10.50
CA GLU A 11 16.85 8.66 11.36
C GLU A 11 15.92 7.54 10.86
N SER A 12 15.94 7.26 9.55
CA SER A 12 15.11 6.25 8.91
C SER A 12 15.78 4.87 8.87
N VAL A 13 17.01 4.77 9.36
CA VAL A 13 17.78 3.52 9.36
C VAL A 13 17.26 2.54 10.40
N VAL A 14 16.74 1.40 9.98
CA VAL A 14 16.24 0.35 10.85
C VAL A 14 17.40 -0.55 11.33
N GLN A 15 17.61 -0.58 12.63
CA GLN A 15 18.62 -1.46 13.26
C GLN A 15 17.99 -2.83 13.64
N PRO A 16 18.78 -3.96 13.63
CA PRO A 16 20.17 -4.04 13.23
C PRO A 16 20.38 -4.08 11.70
N LEU A 17 21.38 -3.38 11.23
CA LEU A 17 21.76 -3.42 9.81
C LEU A 17 22.22 -4.83 9.41
N ARG A 18 21.70 -5.32 8.29
CA ARG A 18 22.14 -6.57 7.71
C ARG A 18 23.27 -6.31 6.72
N PRO A 19 24.46 -6.93 6.88
CA PRO A 19 25.56 -6.70 5.97
C PRO A 19 25.24 -7.23 4.56
N VAL A 20 25.72 -6.54 3.54
CA VAL A 20 25.81 -7.08 2.19
C VAL A 20 26.91 -8.13 2.18
N LEU A 21 26.58 -9.36 1.82
CA LEU A 21 27.53 -10.48 1.86
C LEU A 21 28.47 -10.49 0.66
N ARG A 22 27.89 -10.32 -0.55
CA ARG A 22 28.61 -10.30 -1.82
C ARG A 22 27.74 -9.81 -2.97
N VAL A 23 28.34 -9.54 -4.11
CA VAL A 23 27.61 -9.32 -5.36
C VAL A 23 26.99 -10.62 -5.85
N ALA A 24 25.79 -10.56 -6.44
CA ALA A 24 25.10 -11.72 -6.98
C ALA A 24 25.86 -12.31 -8.19
N THR A 25 25.94 -13.64 -8.23
CA THR A 25 26.53 -14.39 -9.33
C THR A 25 25.46 -14.77 -10.38
N GLU A 26 25.89 -15.23 -11.55
CA GLU A 26 24.95 -15.76 -12.57
C GLU A 26 24.06 -16.90 -12.02
N ASN A 27 24.59 -17.74 -11.13
CA ASN A 27 23.79 -18.79 -10.51
C ASN A 27 22.72 -18.23 -9.60
N ASP A 28 23.00 -17.14 -8.88
CA ASP A 28 21.99 -16.46 -8.06
C ASP A 28 20.85 -15.89 -8.94
N HIS A 29 21.20 -15.31 -10.10
CA HIS A 29 20.20 -14.83 -11.06
C HIS A 29 19.37 -15.98 -11.64
N LYS A 30 19.99 -17.12 -11.97
CA LYS A 30 19.25 -18.32 -12.43
C LYS A 30 18.31 -18.85 -11.35
N THR A 31 18.77 -18.90 -10.09
CA THR A 31 17.94 -19.31 -8.95
C THR A 31 16.75 -18.36 -8.74
N ALA A 32 16.99 -17.05 -8.83
CA ALA A 32 15.91 -16.06 -8.72
C ALA A 32 14.89 -16.21 -9.86
N ALA A 33 15.35 -16.41 -11.10
CA ALA A 33 14.48 -16.63 -12.26
C ALA A 33 13.67 -17.93 -12.13
N TYR A 34 14.28 -18.99 -11.61
CA TYR A 34 13.58 -20.24 -11.30
C TYR A 34 12.50 -20.05 -10.23
N ASN A 35 12.83 -19.34 -9.14
CA ASN A 35 11.88 -19.05 -8.07
C ASN A 35 10.70 -18.21 -8.59
N ARG A 36 10.92 -17.20 -9.44
CA ARG A 36 9.82 -16.43 -10.08
C ARG A 36 8.87 -17.30 -10.89
N LYS A 37 9.38 -18.28 -11.64
CA LYS A 37 8.51 -19.25 -12.36
C LYS A 37 7.71 -20.10 -11.37
N ARG A 38 8.36 -20.58 -10.33
CA ARG A 38 7.73 -21.38 -9.28
C ARG A 38 6.65 -20.60 -8.54
N GLU A 39 6.85 -19.29 -8.31
CA GLU A 39 5.84 -18.41 -7.73
C GLU A 39 4.58 -18.30 -8.61
N GLN A 40 4.75 -18.16 -9.92
CA GLN A 40 3.64 -18.11 -10.87
C GLN A 40 2.86 -19.44 -10.92
N GLU A 41 3.58 -20.57 -10.93
CA GLU A 41 2.97 -21.90 -10.86
C GLU A 41 2.22 -22.08 -9.54
N ALA A 42 2.85 -21.68 -8.42
CA ALA A 42 2.26 -21.77 -7.10
C ALA A 42 1.01 -20.89 -6.96
N PHE A 43 1.01 -19.72 -7.58
CA PHE A 43 -0.16 -18.85 -7.64
C PHE A 43 -1.34 -19.56 -8.31
N SER A 44 -1.13 -20.08 -9.52
CA SER A 44 -2.19 -20.77 -10.29
C SER A 44 -2.71 -22.03 -9.60
N ILE A 45 -1.82 -22.79 -8.93
CA ILE A 45 -2.22 -23.99 -8.18
C ILE A 45 -3.02 -23.59 -6.93
N CYS A 46 -2.58 -22.55 -6.20
CA CYS A 46 -3.26 -22.07 -5.01
C CYS A 46 -4.67 -21.55 -5.35
N GLU A 47 -4.85 -20.77 -6.41
CA GLU A 47 -6.18 -20.31 -6.85
C GLU A 47 -7.15 -21.49 -7.11
N LYS A 48 -6.70 -22.52 -7.81
CA LYS A 48 -7.51 -23.74 -8.06
C LYS A 48 -7.89 -24.43 -6.76
N LYS A 49 -6.96 -24.49 -5.80
CA LYS A 49 -7.19 -25.11 -4.50
C LYS A 49 -8.15 -24.28 -3.64
N ILE A 50 -8.02 -22.96 -3.62
CA ILE A 50 -8.96 -22.03 -2.96
C ILE A 50 -10.38 -22.26 -3.49
N ALA A 51 -10.53 -22.33 -4.81
CA ALA A 51 -11.81 -22.59 -5.45
C ALA A 51 -12.37 -23.98 -5.08
N ALA A 52 -11.52 -25.02 -5.07
CA ALA A 52 -11.92 -26.38 -4.70
C ALA A 52 -12.40 -26.49 -3.24
N HIS A 53 -11.72 -25.79 -2.33
CA HIS A 53 -12.10 -25.71 -0.91
C HIS A 53 -13.22 -24.69 -0.63
N LYS A 54 -13.70 -23.95 -1.65
CA LYS A 54 -14.75 -22.92 -1.54
C LYS A 54 -14.45 -21.88 -0.46
N LEU A 55 -13.19 -21.45 -0.35
CA LEU A 55 -12.76 -20.47 0.63
C LEU A 55 -13.05 -19.05 0.14
N GLU A 56 -13.65 -18.23 1.00
CA GLU A 56 -13.91 -16.80 0.73
C GLU A 56 -12.66 -15.96 0.99
N MET A 57 -11.67 -16.12 0.12
CA MET A 57 -10.41 -15.39 0.16
C MET A 57 -9.90 -15.13 -1.25
N LYS A 58 -9.19 -14.02 -1.42
CA LYS A 58 -8.56 -13.63 -2.67
C LYS A 58 -7.04 -13.72 -2.53
N LEU A 59 -6.41 -14.56 -3.34
CA LEU A 59 -4.96 -14.62 -3.42
C LEU A 59 -4.43 -13.35 -4.10
N VAL A 60 -3.41 -12.71 -3.51
CA VAL A 60 -2.84 -11.45 -4.01
C VAL A 60 -1.46 -11.69 -4.62
N SER A 61 -0.59 -12.39 -3.90
CA SER A 61 0.79 -12.66 -4.34
C SER A 61 1.33 -13.92 -3.69
N VAL A 62 2.37 -14.47 -4.30
CA VAL A 62 3.14 -15.61 -3.78
C VAL A 62 4.61 -15.27 -3.84
N GLU A 63 5.34 -15.53 -2.77
CA GLU A 63 6.78 -15.31 -2.69
C GLU A 63 7.49 -16.60 -2.24
N CYS A 64 8.54 -16.96 -2.96
CA CYS A 64 9.46 -18.02 -2.57
C CYS A 64 10.72 -17.40 -1.95
N ASN A 65 11.18 -17.92 -0.83
CA ASN A 65 12.50 -17.54 -0.35
C ASN A 65 13.59 -18.02 -1.32
N PHE A 66 14.77 -17.41 -1.25
CA PHE A 66 15.86 -17.68 -2.20
C PHE A 66 16.26 -19.17 -2.22
N GLU A 67 16.25 -19.84 -1.07
CA GLU A 67 16.56 -21.27 -0.94
C GLU A 67 15.45 -22.20 -1.45
N GLY A 68 14.27 -21.68 -1.75
CA GLY A 68 13.12 -22.45 -2.24
C GLY A 68 12.45 -23.37 -1.21
N ASN A 69 12.84 -23.30 0.07
CA ASN A 69 12.35 -24.17 1.15
C ASN A 69 11.10 -23.60 1.85
N LYS A 70 10.74 -22.32 1.58
CA LYS A 70 9.59 -21.65 2.16
C LYS A 70 8.83 -20.87 1.07
N ILE A 71 7.49 -21.01 1.06
CA ILE A 71 6.60 -20.27 0.18
C ILE A 71 5.58 -19.53 1.04
N ILE A 72 5.45 -18.22 0.80
CA ILE A 72 4.51 -17.34 1.48
C ILE A 72 3.41 -16.97 0.49
N PHE A 73 2.16 -17.16 0.88
CA PHE A 73 0.99 -16.79 0.11
C PHE A 73 0.31 -15.59 0.80
N TYR A 74 0.24 -14.46 0.12
CA TYR A 74 -0.45 -13.28 0.61
C TYR A 74 -1.88 -13.27 0.09
N PHE A 75 -2.83 -13.05 0.98
CA PHE A 75 -4.24 -13.06 0.64
C PHE A 75 -5.03 -11.99 1.39
N THR A 76 -6.16 -11.58 0.81
CA THR A 76 -7.18 -10.76 1.48
C THR A 76 -8.44 -11.56 1.71
N ALA A 77 -9.13 -11.28 2.82
CA ALA A 77 -10.43 -11.84 3.14
C ALA A 77 -11.19 -10.88 4.07
N ASP A 78 -12.52 -10.87 3.98
CA ASP A 78 -13.37 -10.00 4.80
C ASP A 78 -13.53 -10.49 6.24
N GLY A 79 -13.17 -11.75 6.50
CA GLY A 79 -13.29 -12.38 7.80
C GLY A 79 -12.18 -13.37 8.10
N ARG A 80 -12.42 -14.19 9.12
CA ARG A 80 -11.51 -15.28 9.50
C ARG A 80 -11.74 -16.49 8.61
N VAL A 81 -10.73 -16.90 7.88
CA VAL A 81 -10.75 -18.07 6.99
C VAL A 81 -10.08 -19.26 7.67
N ASP A 82 -10.69 -20.45 7.59
CA ASP A 82 -10.07 -21.70 8.00
C ASP A 82 -9.33 -22.33 6.81
N PHE A 83 -8.03 -22.18 6.79
CA PHE A 83 -7.16 -22.63 5.71
C PHE A 83 -6.33 -23.89 6.05
N ARG A 84 -6.69 -24.64 7.12
CA ARG A 84 -5.90 -25.81 7.56
C ARG A 84 -5.76 -26.87 6.48
N GLU A 85 -6.85 -27.20 5.80
CA GLU A 85 -6.84 -28.18 4.70
C GLU A 85 -6.09 -27.64 3.48
N LEU A 86 -6.25 -26.36 3.15
CA LEU A 86 -5.51 -25.71 2.07
C LEU A 86 -4.00 -25.78 2.32
N VAL A 87 -3.54 -25.53 3.55
CA VAL A 87 -2.10 -25.61 3.91
C VAL A 87 -1.57 -27.02 3.72
N LYS A 88 -2.30 -28.06 4.16
CA LYS A 88 -1.91 -29.46 3.97
C LYS A 88 -1.77 -29.80 2.49
N ASP A 89 -2.75 -29.41 1.70
CA ASP A 89 -2.76 -29.63 0.26
C ASP A 89 -1.58 -28.95 -0.44
N LEU A 90 -1.33 -27.67 -0.12
CA LEU A 90 -0.20 -26.93 -0.69
C LEU A 90 1.16 -27.53 -0.25
N ALA A 91 1.29 -27.93 1.03
CA ALA A 91 2.50 -28.56 1.53
C ALA A 91 2.80 -29.89 0.83
N SER A 92 1.76 -30.67 0.52
CA SER A 92 1.92 -31.95 -0.22
C SER A 92 2.42 -31.74 -1.66
N VAL A 93 1.96 -30.66 -2.30
CA VAL A 93 2.33 -30.34 -3.69
C VAL A 93 3.74 -29.76 -3.78
N PHE A 94 4.06 -28.78 -2.92
CA PHE A 94 5.32 -28.00 -3.05
C PHE A 94 6.48 -28.58 -2.26
N ARG A 95 6.23 -29.50 -1.32
CA ARG A 95 7.23 -30.07 -0.40
C ARG A 95 8.10 -29.00 0.27
N ALA A 96 7.49 -27.88 0.61
CA ALA A 96 8.10 -26.69 1.20
C ALA A 96 7.27 -26.24 2.41
N ARG A 97 7.86 -25.42 3.28
CA ARG A 97 7.12 -24.79 4.37
C ARG A 97 6.15 -23.75 3.79
N ILE A 98 4.87 -23.94 4.00
CA ILE A 98 3.81 -23.05 3.55
C ILE A 98 3.47 -22.08 4.68
N GLU A 99 3.42 -20.80 4.34
CA GLU A 99 2.93 -19.73 5.21
C GLU A 99 1.84 -18.96 4.49
N LEU A 100 0.67 -18.87 5.10
CA LEU A 100 -0.45 -18.05 4.62
C LEU A 100 -0.49 -16.77 5.45
N ARG A 101 -0.44 -15.61 4.77
CA ARG A 101 -0.41 -14.30 5.41
C ARG A 101 -1.56 -13.45 4.91
N GLN A 102 -2.50 -13.16 5.81
CA GLN A 102 -3.57 -12.22 5.51
C GLN A 102 -3.01 -10.79 5.51
N ILE A 103 -3.34 -10.04 4.48
CA ILE A 103 -2.96 -8.63 4.31
C ILE A 103 -4.22 -7.75 4.21
N GLY A 104 -4.04 -6.46 4.50
CA GLY A 104 -5.11 -5.47 4.34
C GLY A 104 -5.30 -5.03 2.88
N VAL A 105 -6.47 -4.52 2.54
CA VAL A 105 -6.79 -4.04 1.17
C VAL A 105 -5.86 -2.92 0.69
N ARG A 106 -5.27 -2.15 1.61
CA ARG A 106 -4.28 -1.12 1.25
C ARG A 106 -2.91 -1.73 0.93
N ASP A 107 -2.51 -2.78 1.67
CA ASP A 107 -1.29 -3.53 1.39
C ASP A 107 -1.42 -4.28 0.06
N GLU A 108 -2.61 -4.82 -0.24
CA GLU A 108 -2.93 -5.37 -1.55
C GLU A 108 -2.71 -4.32 -2.65
N ALA A 109 -3.30 -3.12 -2.49
CA ALA A 109 -3.12 -2.03 -3.46
C ALA A 109 -1.64 -1.59 -3.57
N LYS A 110 -0.89 -1.59 -2.46
CA LYS A 110 0.55 -1.32 -2.45
C LYS A 110 1.33 -2.36 -3.25
N MET A 111 1.03 -3.64 -3.09
CA MET A 111 1.72 -4.74 -3.77
C MET A 111 1.40 -4.79 -5.27
N LEU A 112 0.13 -4.60 -5.64
CA LEU A 112 -0.30 -4.65 -7.04
C LEU A 112 0.08 -3.39 -7.82
N GLY A 113 0.21 -2.26 -7.13
CA GLY A 113 0.45 -0.97 -7.76
C GLY A 113 -0.76 -0.45 -8.53
N GLY A 114 -0.51 0.46 -9.46
CA GLY A 114 -1.54 1.05 -10.32
C GLY A 114 -1.63 2.55 -10.21
N LEU A 115 -2.69 3.14 -10.78
CA LEU A 115 -2.93 4.57 -10.81
C LEU A 115 -4.04 4.97 -9.84
N GLY A 116 -3.83 6.09 -9.16
CA GLY A 116 -4.86 6.74 -8.35
C GLY A 116 -5.87 7.51 -9.21
N ILE A 117 -6.93 8.01 -8.59
CA ILE A 117 -7.94 8.86 -9.25
C ILE A 117 -7.33 10.17 -9.81
N CYS A 118 -6.15 10.56 -9.35
CA CYS A 118 -5.38 11.72 -9.83
C CYS A 118 -4.52 11.40 -11.08
N GLY A 119 -4.56 10.16 -11.61
CA GLY A 119 -3.76 9.72 -12.75
C GLY A 119 -2.29 9.46 -12.44
N ARG A 120 -1.85 9.63 -11.19
CA ARG A 120 -0.48 9.32 -10.74
C ARG A 120 -0.41 7.91 -10.17
N PRO A 121 0.76 7.26 -10.17
CA PRO A 121 0.95 6.02 -9.44
C PRO A 121 0.55 6.13 -7.97
N LEU A 122 0.07 5.03 -7.39
CA LEU A 122 -0.43 5.00 -6.01
C LEU A 122 0.64 5.47 -5.02
N CYS A 123 0.30 6.44 -4.16
CA CYS A 123 1.21 7.01 -3.15
C CYS A 123 1.78 5.91 -2.24
N CYS A 124 0.98 4.92 -1.85
CA CYS A 124 1.40 3.80 -1.02
C CYS A 124 2.38 2.84 -1.72
N ASN A 125 2.42 2.84 -3.05
CA ASN A 125 3.36 2.03 -3.82
C ASN A 125 4.69 2.76 -4.06
N GLN A 126 4.68 4.11 -4.07
CA GLN A 126 5.87 4.90 -4.40
C GLN A 126 6.65 5.43 -3.20
N PHE A 127 6.02 6.26 -2.35
CA PHE A 127 6.75 7.05 -1.35
C PHE A 127 6.13 7.04 0.05
N MET A 128 4.91 6.50 0.21
CA MET A 128 4.27 6.38 1.52
C MET A 128 4.40 4.95 2.03
N GLU A 129 5.49 4.66 2.70
CA GLU A 129 5.75 3.32 3.24
C GLU A 129 4.91 3.03 4.48
N ASP A 130 4.76 4.03 5.37
CA ASP A 130 4.02 3.92 6.61
C ASP A 130 2.57 4.34 6.48
N PHE A 131 1.66 3.53 7.03
CA PHE A 131 0.24 3.82 7.06
C PHE A 131 -0.17 4.54 8.34
N VAL A 132 -0.27 5.86 8.24
CA VAL A 132 -0.84 6.68 9.29
C VAL A 132 -2.37 6.73 9.13
N PRO A 133 -3.15 6.66 10.22
CA PRO A 133 -4.60 6.78 10.16
C PRO A 133 -5.05 8.08 9.48
N VAL A 134 -5.99 7.96 8.55
CA VAL A 134 -6.61 9.09 7.85
C VAL A 134 -8.01 9.29 8.36
N SER A 135 -8.39 10.54 8.61
CA SER A 135 -9.71 10.91 9.13
C SER A 135 -10.51 11.78 8.14
N ILE A 136 -11.83 11.74 8.25
CA ILE A 136 -12.73 12.62 7.47
C ILE A 136 -12.47 14.09 7.78
N LYS A 137 -11.97 14.42 8.98
CA LYS A 137 -11.59 15.79 9.35
C LYS A 137 -10.53 16.36 8.41
N MET A 138 -9.59 15.54 7.96
CA MET A 138 -8.56 15.96 6.99
C MET A 138 -9.19 16.36 5.65
N ALA A 139 -10.17 15.59 5.15
CA ALA A 139 -10.88 15.93 3.93
C ALA A 139 -11.66 17.26 4.07
N LYS A 140 -12.25 17.52 5.25
CA LYS A 140 -12.91 18.81 5.54
C LYS A 140 -11.91 19.97 5.54
N THR A 141 -10.76 19.82 6.19
CA THR A 141 -9.71 20.84 6.23
C THR A 141 -9.21 21.18 4.81
N GLN A 142 -9.21 20.20 3.92
CA GLN A 142 -8.76 20.35 2.53
C GLN A 142 -9.90 20.78 1.57
N ASN A 143 -11.05 21.19 2.10
CA ASN A 143 -12.23 21.61 1.32
C ASN A 143 -12.72 20.56 0.30
N LEU A 144 -12.47 19.28 0.53
CA LEU A 144 -12.92 18.22 -0.34
C LEU A 144 -14.39 17.86 -0.06
N SER A 145 -15.12 17.56 -1.11
CA SER A 145 -16.46 17.00 -0.99
C SER A 145 -16.41 15.70 -0.20
N LEU A 146 -17.29 15.57 0.80
CA LEU A 146 -17.37 14.37 1.63
C LEU A 146 -18.04 13.18 0.93
N ASN A 147 -18.24 13.26 -0.38
CA ASN A 147 -18.73 12.12 -1.15
C ASN A 147 -17.67 10.98 -1.09
N PRO A 148 -18.06 9.78 -0.62
CA PRO A 148 -17.16 8.63 -0.51
C PRO A 148 -16.39 8.33 -1.79
N THR A 149 -17.01 8.51 -2.96
CA THR A 149 -16.37 8.27 -4.26
C THR A 149 -15.22 9.25 -4.57
N LYS A 150 -15.21 10.42 -3.94
CA LYS A 150 -14.17 11.45 -4.15
C LYS A 150 -13.08 11.47 -3.11
N ILE A 151 -13.34 10.91 -1.93
CA ILE A 151 -12.35 10.85 -0.82
C ILE A 151 -11.79 9.47 -0.57
N SER A 152 -12.27 8.43 -1.28
CA SER A 152 -11.74 7.06 -1.20
C SER A 152 -10.73 6.80 -2.32
N GLY A 153 -9.66 6.11 -1.99
CA GLY A 153 -8.71 5.59 -2.97
C GLY A 153 -9.20 4.28 -3.61
N THR A 154 -8.43 3.77 -4.55
CA THR A 154 -8.70 2.48 -5.24
C THR A 154 -8.82 1.30 -4.30
N CYS A 155 -8.20 1.36 -3.11
CA CYS A 155 -8.31 0.35 -2.06
C CYS A 155 -9.62 0.44 -1.24
N GLY A 156 -10.57 1.32 -1.59
CA GLY A 156 -11.81 1.54 -0.84
C GLY A 156 -11.65 2.23 0.52
N ARG A 157 -10.43 2.58 0.93
CA ARG A 157 -10.14 3.36 2.14
C ARG A 157 -9.92 4.83 1.81
N LEU A 158 -10.00 5.72 2.81
CA LEU A 158 -9.69 7.14 2.60
C LEU A 158 -8.31 7.31 1.96
N MET A 159 -8.18 8.25 1.02
CA MET A 159 -6.94 8.50 0.29
C MET A 159 -5.79 8.86 1.22
N CYS A 160 -4.64 8.22 1.04
CA CYS A 160 -3.45 8.47 1.85
C CYS A 160 -2.84 9.87 1.63
N CYS A 161 -3.01 10.47 0.45
CA CYS A 161 -2.58 11.84 0.18
C CYS A 161 -3.24 12.87 1.11
N LEU A 162 -4.46 12.61 1.61
CA LEU A 162 -5.09 13.47 2.63
C LEU A 162 -4.19 13.68 3.85
N LYS A 163 -3.54 12.62 4.31
CA LYS A 163 -2.60 12.73 5.43
C LYS A 163 -1.29 13.38 5.02
N TYR A 164 -0.80 13.05 3.84
CA TYR A 164 0.44 13.60 3.31
C TYR A 164 0.39 15.13 3.18
N GLU A 165 -0.74 15.64 2.67
CA GLU A 165 -0.93 17.06 2.42
C GLU A 165 -1.45 17.84 3.64
N GLN A 166 -1.91 17.17 4.71
CA GLN A 166 -2.59 17.78 5.85
C GLN A 166 -1.84 18.96 6.48
N ASN A 167 -0.54 18.81 6.70
CA ASN A 167 0.25 19.84 7.33
C ASN A 167 0.34 21.13 6.50
N ALA A 168 0.42 20.98 5.16
CA ALA A 168 0.44 22.13 4.26
C ALA A 168 -0.90 22.88 4.27
N TYR A 169 -2.02 22.15 4.28
CA TYR A 169 -3.34 22.77 4.38
C TYR A 169 -3.60 23.41 5.74
N GLU A 170 -3.16 22.80 6.82
CA GLU A 170 -3.27 23.39 8.17
C GLU A 170 -2.45 24.68 8.29
N ASP A 171 -1.27 24.71 7.71
CA ASP A 171 -0.44 25.91 7.70
C ASP A 171 -1.05 27.02 6.81
N ALA A 172 -1.57 26.68 5.64
CA ALA A 172 -2.29 27.61 4.78
C ALA A 172 -3.52 28.18 5.51
N ALA A 173 -4.31 27.34 6.16
CA ALA A 173 -5.51 27.75 6.90
C ALA A 173 -5.22 28.74 8.05
N LYS A 174 -4.02 28.67 8.66
CA LYS A 174 -3.61 29.63 9.70
C LYS A 174 -3.31 31.02 9.13
N ARG A 175 -2.87 31.09 7.88
CA ARG A 175 -2.48 32.33 7.20
C ARG A 175 -3.64 33.00 6.47
N MET A 176 -4.69 32.26 6.15
CA MET A 176 -5.84 32.74 5.43
C MET A 176 -6.92 33.32 6.34
N PRO A 177 -7.67 34.33 5.89
CA PRO A 177 -8.81 34.86 6.63
C PRO A 177 -9.91 33.80 6.72
N LYS A 178 -10.70 33.84 7.79
CA LYS A 178 -11.84 32.93 7.96
C LYS A 178 -13.00 33.35 7.03
N SER A 179 -13.79 32.40 6.56
CA SER A 179 -15.05 32.70 5.89
C SER A 179 -15.92 33.60 6.80
N ASP A 180 -16.66 34.51 6.20
CA ASP A 180 -17.50 35.53 6.86
C ASP A 180 -16.72 36.56 7.68
N SER A 181 -15.38 36.61 7.59
CA SER A 181 -14.60 37.69 8.19
C SER A 181 -14.50 38.89 7.25
N PHE A 182 -14.34 40.08 7.82
CA PHE A 182 -14.05 41.29 7.04
C PHE A 182 -12.54 41.41 6.81
N VAL A 183 -12.19 41.75 5.57
CA VAL A 183 -10.80 41.97 5.16
C VAL A 183 -10.71 43.33 4.44
N ASP A 184 -9.61 44.03 4.63
CA ASP A 184 -9.30 45.25 3.94
C ASP A 184 -8.65 44.93 2.59
N THR A 185 -9.24 45.44 1.51
CA THR A 185 -8.77 45.23 0.16
C THR A 185 -8.46 46.57 -0.50
N PRO A 186 -7.67 46.63 -1.58
CA PRO A 186 -7.42 47.89 -2.31
C PRO A 186 -8.70 48.63 -2.74
N ASP A 187 -9.80 47.90 -2.95
CA ASP A 187 -11.10 48.43 -3.37
C ASP A 187 -12.04 48.73 -2.19
N GLY A 188 -11.58 48.55 -0.95
CA GLY A 188 -12.36 48.79 0.28
C GLY A 188 -12.55 47.53 1.14
N ILE A 189 -13.36 47.66 2.21
CA ILE A 189 -13.63 46.57 3.14
C ILE A 189 -14.58 45.59 2.48
N GLY A 190 -14.13 44.35 2.35
CA GLY A 190 -14.89 43.22 1.81
C GLY A 190 -15.19 42.13 2.83
N ASN A 191 -16.26 41.35 2.60
CA ASN A 191 -16.55 40.14 3.37
C ASN A 191 -16.04 38.93 2.61
N VAL A 192 -15.32 38.03 3.31
CA VAL A 192 -14.78 36.77 2.77
C VAL A 192 -15.93 35.81 2.52
N SER A 193 -16.33 35.61 1.27
CA SER A 193 -17.40 34.68 0.89
C SER A 193 -16.94 33.20 0.86
N GLY A 194 -15.63 32.98 0.70
CA GLY A 194 -15.04 31.63 0.66
C GLY A 194 -13.53 31.70 0.57
N VAL A 195 -12.87 30.61 0.94
CA VAL A 195 -11.41 30.48 0.91
C VAL A 195 -11.03 29.27 0.06
N ASP A 196 -10.23 29.49 -0.99
CA ASP A 196 -9.60 28.44 -1.78
C ASP A 196 -8.11 28.37 -1.43
N MET A 197 -7.66 27.28 -0.82
CA MET A 197 -6.30 27.14 -0.33
C MET A 197 -5.27 26.80 -1.43
N LEU A 198 -5.75 26.53 -2.65
CA LEU A 198 -4.92 26.14 -3.79
C LEU A 198 -4.70 27.24 -4.82
N ARG A 199 -5.30 28.41 -4.61
CA ARG A 199 -5.19 29.58 -5.49
C ARG A 199 -4.56 30.78 -4.81
#